data_472c7ed45b4a7dda78de5d7bf719bad5
#
_entry.id   472c7ed45b4a7dda78de5d7bf719bad5
#
_cell.length_a   1.000
_cell.length_b   1.000
_cell.length_c   1.000
_cell.angle_alpha   90.00
_cell.angle_beta   90.00
_cell.angle_gamma   90.00
#
_symmetry.space_group_name_H-M   'P 1'
#
loop_
_entity.id
_entity.type
_entity.pdbx_description
1 polymer ?
#
loop_
_entity_poly.entity_id
_entity_poly.type
_entity_poly.pdbx_seq_one_letter_code
_entity_poly.pdbx_strand_id
1 'polypeptide(L)'
;MNREKAMKIAVLYDTWEEEAEAPPEAPAPRKGRRKKKKEKHDREEICEALQKLGYESSYQVVDGRPQTLTALSRCETDLFFNLVESYAGDDTMDMNMAAYLDLLGRPYTGAGPHGLYLAQDKSLAKKIFAFHGIRTPYFATSYRGKLDHSHDIAFPLIVKPTSEDGSIGIDASSVVHSVKELMEKIHYVHEEFDAPALIEEYIEGREIYAAILGNENPEALPLVELDLSKLPEGTPRIAGKEVKWEKETEAYKVTKSAPVEGLDEETTQRLSETAIAAYQALKLRDYGRIDMRLSTKGDVYVIEANPNPWLSSGAEFAMAAKKAGKSYNQLISEIVDLAKARYAAG
;
A
#
# COMPACT_ATOMS: atom_id res chain seq x y z
N MET A 1 -25.94 24.62 27.37
CA MET A 1 -24.72 24.09 26.75
C MET A 1 -25.19 23.07 25.70
N ASN A 2 -25.21 23.45 24.42
CA ASN A 2 -25.40 22.50 23.34
C ASN A 2 -24.18 21.56 23.36
N ARG A 3 -24.35 20.28 23.66
CA ARG A 3 -23.35 19.28 23.34
C ARG A 3 -23.20 19.30 21.82
N GLU A 4 -22.08 19.79 21.31
CA GLU A 4 -21.73 19.56 19.91
C GLU A 4 -21.91 18.07 19.66
N LYS A 5 -22.70 17.74 18.65
CA LYS A 5 -22.96 16.35 18.26
C LYS A 5 -21.64 15.75 17.81
N ALA A 6 -21.23 14.63 18.41
CA ALA A 6 -20.00 13.97 18.01
C ALA A 6 -20.04 13.65 16.50
N MET A 7 -18.95 13.94 15.80
CA MET A 7 -18.83 13.64 14.37
C MET A 7 -18.90 12.13 14.16
N LYS A 8 -19.69 11.72 13.17
CA LYS A 8 -19.88 10.32 12.78
C LYS A 8 -18.85 9.93 11.71
N ILE A 9 -18.08 8.88 11.96
CA ILE A 9 -17.11 8.35 11.01
C ILE A 9 -17.40 6.86 10.78
N ALA A 10 -17.66 6.48 9.54
CA ALA A 10 -17.81 5.08 9.17
C ALA A 10 -16.49 4.55 8.61
N VAL A 11 -15.93 3.47 9.20
CA VAL A 11 -14.81 2.73 8.64
C VAL A 11 -15.34 1.90 7.48
N LEU A 12 -14.97 2.31 6.27
CA LEU A 12 -15.39 1.68 5.02
C LEU A 12 -14.31 0.68 4.60
N TYR A 13 -14.71 -0.57 4.38
CA TYR A 13 -13.80 -1.65 3.99
C TYR A 13 -14.51 -2.65 3.07
N ASP A 14 -13.74 -3.38 2.31
CA ASP A 14 -14.22 -4.46 1.45
C ASP A 14 -14.07 -5.83 2.11
N THR A 15 -14.87 -6.77 1.64
CA THR A 15 -14.74 -8.19 1.94
C THR A 15 -15.10 -8.98 0.69
N TRP A 16 -14.50 -10.15 0.52
CA TRP A 16 -14.85 -11.12 -0.49
C TRP A 16 -15.51 -12.37 0.13
N GLU A 17 -16.14 -13.19 -0.70
CA GLU A 17 -16.99 -14.31 -0.28
C GLU A 17 -16.34 -15.31 0.69
N GLU A 18 -15.01 -15.49 0.66
CA GLU A 18 -14.30 -16.40 1.57
C GLU A 18 -14.39 -15.96 3.05
N GLU A 19 -14.51 -14.66 3.34
CA GLU A 19 -14.75 -14.18 4.72
C GLU A 19 -16.22 -14.24 5.13
N ALA A 20 -17.15 -14.22 4.17
CA ALA A 20 -18.60 -14.25 4.44
C ALA A 20 -19.11 -15.66 4.79
N GLU A 21 -18.38 -16.70 4.42
CA GLU A 21 -18.71 -18.12 4.66
C GLU A 21 -17.99 -18.76 5.86
N ALA A 22 -17.37 -17.96 6.74
CA ALA A 22 -16.82 -18.53 7.97
C ALA A 22 -17.96 -19.22 8.76
N PRO A 23 -17.94 -20.55 8.94
CA PRO A 23 -19.03 -21.26 9.61
C PRO A 23 -19.21 -20.75 11.03
N PRO A 24 -20.45 -20.71 11.55
CA PRO A 24 -20.71 -20.29 12.93
C PRO A 24 -19.83 -21.11 13.89
N GLU A 25 -19.15 -20.43 14.80
CA GLU A 25 -18.18 -20.99 15.75
C GLU A 25 -18.61 -22.37 16.26
N ALA A 26 -17.78 -23.36 15.99
CA ALA A 26 -17.92 -24.67 16.63
C ALA A 26 -17.86 -24.51 18.17
N PRO A 27 -18.64 -25.30 18.95
CA PRO A 27 -18.74 -25.15 20.40
C PRO A 27 -17.37 -25.19 21.06
N ALA A 28 -17.11 -24.20 21.93
CA ALA A 28 -15.85 -23.92 22.59
C ALA A 28 -15.17 -25.18 23.16
N PRO A 29 -13.88 -25.44 22.87
CA PRO A 29 -13.15 -26.51 23.49
C PRO A 29 -12.92 -26.22 24.96
N ARG A 30 -13.06 -27.27 25.77
CA ARG A 30 -12.95 -27.29 27.23
C ARG A 30 -11.67 -26.63 27.74
N LYS A 31 -11.78 -25.89 28.86
CA LYS A 31 -10.77 -25.14 29.61
C LYS A 31 -9.36 -25.75 29.57
N GLY A 32 -8.36 -24.92 29.15
CA GLY A 32 -6.97 -25.24 29.37
C GLY A 32 -5.94 -24.70 28.39
N ARG A 33 -6.29 -24.07 27.28
CA ARG A 33 -5.31 -23.43 26.39
C ARG A 33 -5.39 -21.91 26.53
N ARG A 34 -4.26 -21.25 26.84
CA ARG A 34 -4.10 -19.80 26.70
C ARG A 34 -4.53 -19.46 25.25
N LYS A 35 -5.65 -18.74 25.09
CA LYS A 35 -6.08 -18.20 23.80
C LYS A 35 -4.91 -17.36 23.28
N LYS A 36 -4.29 -17.74 22.16
CA LYS A 36 -3.49 -16.79 21.38
C LYS A 36 -4.40 -15.60 21.11
N LYS A 37 -3.98 -14.39 21.46
CA LYS A 37 -4.71 -13.18 21.08
C LYS A 37 -4.88 -13.23 19.56
N LYS A 38 -6.13 -13.23 19.08
CA LYS A 38 -6.42 -13.09 17.65
C LYS A 38 -5.83 -11.74 17.23
N GLU A 39 -4.97 -11.73 16.24
CA GLU A 39 -4.46 -10.47 15.67
C GLU A 39 -5.70 -9.69 15.19
N LYS A 40 -5.79 -8.41 15.55
CA LYS A 40 -6.87 -7.54 15.11
C LYS A 40 -6.61 -7.13 13.67
N HIS A 41 -7.67 -6.99 12.88
CA HIS A 41 -7.59 -6.32 11.60
C HIS A 41 -7.38 -4.81 11.81
N ASP A 42 -6.76 -4.14 10.85
CA ASP A 42 -6.53 -2.69 10.88
C ASP A 42 -7.84 -1.90 11.04
N ARG A 43 -8.93 -2.32 10.37
CA ARG A 43 -10.28 -1.75 10.53
C ARG A 43 -10.75 -1.72 11.99
N GLU A 44 -10.41 -2.75 12.77
CA GLU A 44 -10.76 -2.82 14.20
C GLU A 44 -9.92 -1.84 15.02
N GLU A 45 -8.62 -1.77 14.75
CA GLU A 45 -7.71 -0.85 15.43
C GLU A 45 -8.05 0.61 15.14
N ILE A 46 -8.40 0.94 13.88
CA ILE A 46 -8.81 2.27 13.45
C ILE A 46 -10.14 2.66 14.12
N CYS A 47 -11.13 1.76 14.11
CA CYS A 47 -12.42 2.01 14.77
C CYS A 47 -12.25 2.30 16.27
N GLU A 48 -11.41 1.53 16.96
CA GLU A 48 -11.09 1.77 18.37
C GLU A 48 -10.36 3.10 18.58
N ALA A 49 -9.44 3.48 17.68
CA ALA A 49 -8.75 4.76 17.74
C ALA A 49 -9.72 5.93 17.57
N LEU A 50 -10.63 5.85 16.60
CA LEU A 50 -11.68 6.86 16.39
C LEU A 50 -12.59 7.01 17.62
N GLN A 51 -13.00 5.91 18.26
CA GLN A 51 -13.78 5.94 19.50
C GLN A 51 -13.02 6.62 20.65
N LYS A 52 -11.73 6.31 20.82
CA LYS A 52 -10.88 6.94 21.83
C LYS A 52 -10.67 8.44 21.59
N LEU A 53 -10.74 8.87 20.33
CA LEU A 53 -10.68 10.29 19.92
C LEU A 53 -12.03 11.01 20.09
N GLY A 54 -13.11 10.30 20.49
CA GLY A 54 -14.42 10.90 20.74
C GLY A 54 -15.34 10.94 19.53
N TYR A 55 -14.99 10.30 18.42
CA TYR A 55 -15.86 10.13 17.27
C TYR A 55 -16.91 9.03 17.50
N GLU A 56 -18.09 9.21 16.93
CA GLU A 56 -19.10 8.13 16.82
C GLU A 56 -18.71 7.25 15.63
N SER A 57 -18.07 6.10 15.86
CA SER A 57 -17.56 5.24 14.80
C SER A 57 -18.45 4.03 14.55
N SER A 58 -18.58 3.65 13.29
CA SER A 58 -19.32 2.48 12.81
C SER A 58 -18.55 1.79 11.68
N TYR A 59 -19.02 0.61 11.26
CA TYR A 59 -18.49 -0.09 10.10
C TYR A 59 -19.46 0.02 8.93
N GLN A 60 -18.89 0.18 7.74
CA GLN A 60 -19.59 0.09 6.47
C GLN A 60 -18.83 -0.88 5.57
N VAL A 61 -19.48 -1.95 5.15
CA VAL A 61 -18.88 -2.98 4.31
C VAL A 61 -19.28 -2.82 2.85
N VAL A 62 -18.36 -3.14 1.94
CA VAL A 62 -18.60 -3.32 0.50
C VAL A 62 -18.17 -4.77 0.16
N ASP A 63 -19.11 -5.55 -0.36
CA ASP A 63 -18.94 -6.99 -0.59
C ASP A 63 -19.19 -7.41 -2.05
N GLY A 64 -19.07 -6.46 -2.98
CA GLY A 64 -19.32 -6.69 -4.40
C GLY A 64 -20.77 -6.77 -4.82
N ARG A 65 -21.72 -6.76 -3.87
CA ARG A 65 -23.16 -6.80 -4.20
C ARG A 65 -23.73 -5.40 -4.43
N PRO A 66 -24.64 -5.18 -5.40
CA PRO A 66 -25.28 -3.87 -5.64
C PRO A 66 -25.99 -3.28 -4.43
N GLN A 67 -26.45 -4.12 -3.51
CA GLN A 67 -27.12 -3.69 -2.28
C GLN A 67 -26.18 -2.93 -1.36
N THR A 68 -24.89 -3.27 -1.32
CA THR A 68 -23.89 -2.58 -0.50
C THR A 68 -23.59 -1.18 -1.04
N LEU A 69 -23.60 -0.98 -2.36
CA LEU A 69 -23.50 0.35 -2.97
C LEU A 69 -24.71 1.21 -2.61
N THR A 70 -25.93 0.61 -2.63
CA THR A 70 -27.15 1.31 -2.20
C THR A 70 -27.11 1.66 -0.72
N ALA A 71 -26.61 0.74 0.14
CA ALA A 71 -26.43 1.00 1.57
C ALA A 71 -25.44 2.13 1.82
N LEU A 72 -24.33 2.16 1.07
CA LEU A 72 -23.31 3.20 1.12
C LEU A 72 -23.91 4.59 0.82
N SER A 73 -24.77 4.70 -0.22
CA SER A 73 -25.43 5.96 -0.56
C SER A 73 -26.37 6.49 0.53
N ARG A 74 -26.91 5.61 1.37
CA ARG A 74 -27.85 5.93 2.46
C ARG A 74 -27.18 6.00 3.83
N CYS A 75 -25.89 5.70 3.92
CA CYS A 75 -25.16 5.70 5.19
C CYS A 75 -25.14 7.12 5.79
N GLU A 76 -25.63 7.26 7.02
CA GLU A 76 -25.61 8.53 7.75
C GLU A 76 -24.29 8.72 8.48
N THR A 77 -23.25 9.16 7.75
CA THR A 77 -21.94 9.48 8.30
C THR A 77 -21.48 10.85 7.79
N ASP A 78 -20.64 11.52 8.56
CA ASP A 78 -20.02 12.80 8.18
C ASP A 78 -18.75 12.59 7.35
N LEU A 79 -18.05 11.44 7.55
CA LEU A 79 -16.82 11.06 6.84
C LEU A 79 -16.74 9.54 6.76
N PHE A 80 -16.23 9.02 5.64
CA PHE A 80 -15.77 7.64 5.54
C PHE A 80 -14.26 7.56 5.78
N PHE A 81 -13.84 6.72 6.72
CA PHE A 81 -12.45 6.31 6.79
C PHE A 81 -12.27 5.16 5.79
N ASN A 82 -11.72 5.48 4.62
CA ASN A 82 -11.71 4.56 3.48
C ASN A 82 -10.52 3.60 3.54
N LEU A 83 -10.80 2.31 3.65
CA LEU A 83 -9.85 1.20 3.61
C LEU A 83 -10.18 0.20 2.49
N VAL A 84 -10.96 0.62 1.50
CA VAL A 84 -11.32 -0.25 0.37
C VAL A 84 -10.09 -0.45 -0.51
N GLU A 85 -9.71 -1.70 -0.72
CA GLU A 85 -8.61 -2.15 -1.58
C GLU A 85 -9.12 -2.85 -2.84
N SER A 86 -10.40 -3.33 -2.81
CA SER A 86 -11.00 -4.03 -3.95
C SER A 86 -12.53 -3.83 -4.03
N TYR A 87 -13.13 -4.24 -5.13
CA TYR A 87 -14.58 -4.44 -5.23
C TYR A 87 -14.87 -5.77 -5.90
N ALA A 88 -15.64 -6.62 -5.24
CA ALA A 88 -15.92 -7.98 -5.68
C ALA A 88 -14.65 -8.85 -5.90
N GLY A 89 -13.58 -8.60 -5.13
CA GLY A 89 -12.30 -9.29 -5.25
C GLY A 89 -11.43 -8.83 -6.42
N ASP A 90 -11.78 -7.70 -7.05
CA ASP A 90 -10.99 -7.08 -8.12
C ASP A 90 -10.37 -5.78 -7.58
N ASP A 91 -9.04 -5.80 -7.35
CA ASP A 91 -8.27 -4.67 -6.81
C ASP A 91 -8.25 -3.49 -7.79
N THR A 92 -8.44 -3.73 -9.11
CA THR A 92 -8.51 -2.66 -10.10
C THR A 92 -9.76 -1.79 -9.95
N MET A 93 -10.71 -2.20 -9.13
CA MET A 93 -11.96 -1.51 -8.89
C MET A 93 -11.96 -0.57 -7.68
N ASP A 94 -10.87 -0.48 -6.91
CA ASP A 94 -10.75 0.40 -5.74
C ASP A 94 -10.99 1.87 -6.10
N MET A 95 -10.43 2.33 -7.23
CA MET A 95 -10.63 3.68 -7.73
C MET A 95 -12.10 3.98 -8.05
N ASN A 96 -12.88 2.97 -8.48
CA ASN A 96 -14.30 3.15 -8.79
C ASN A 96 -15.11 3.36 -7.50
N MET A 97 -14.67 2.78 -6.39
CA MET A 97 -15.28 3.03 -5.08
C MET A 97 -15.03 4.47 -4.62
N ALA A 98 -13.81 4.97 -4.76
CA ALA A 98 -13.51 6.37 -4.49
C ALA A 98 -14.30 7.32 -5.42
N ALA A 99 -14.40 6.99 -6.72
CA ALA A 99 -15.22 7.74 -7.67
C ALA A 99 -16.70 7.72 -7.30
N TYR A 100 -17.21 6.61 -6.81
CA TYR A 100 -18.61 6.50 -6.35
C TYR A 100 -18.87 7.41 -5.14
N LEU A 101 -17.93 7.49 -4.18
CA LEU A 101 -18.01 8.43 -3.06
C LEU A 101 -18.00 9.89 -3.55
N ASP A 102 -17.13 10.22 -4.52
CA ASP A 102 -17.10 11.55 -5.14
C ASP A 102 -18.45 11.90 -5.81
N LEU A 103 -19.04 10.97 -6.57
CA LEU A 103 -20.36 11.16 -7.21
C LEU A 103 -21.49 11.35 -6.18
N LEU A 104 -21.39 10.74 -5.02
CA LEU A 104 -22.34 10.90 -3.91
C LEU A 104 -22.08 12.19 -3.10
N GLY A 105 -21.00 12.92 -3.36
CA GLY A 105 -20.58 14.07 -2.56
C GLY A 105 -20.22 13.68 -1.12
N ARG A 106 -19.70 12.48 -0.91
CA ARG A 106 -19.39 11.95 0.43
C ARG A 106 -17.95 12.14 0.79
N PRO A 107 -17.62 12.82 1.89
CA PRO A 107 -16.26 12.96 2.36
C PRO A 107 -15.64 11.61 2.75
N TYR A 108 -14.35 11.40 2.38
CA TYR A 108 -13.58 10.21 2.75
C TYR A 108 -12.09 10.51 2.88
N THR A 109 -11.36 9.65 3.61
CA THR A 109 -9.90 9.72 3.78
C THR A 109 -9.18 9.02 2.64
N GLY A 110 -7.94 9.44 2.38
CA GLY A 110 -7.02 8.80 1.43
C GLY A 110 -7.17 9.27 -0.01
N ALA A 111 -6.50 8.56 -0.89
CA ALA A 111 -6.36 8.94 -2.29
C ALA A 111 -7.71 8.97 -3.02
N GLY A 112 -7.83 9.89 -3.96
CA GLY A 112 -8.96 9.96 -4.87
C GLY A 112 -8.78 9.06 -6.09
N PRO A 113 -9.82 8.96 -6.97
CA PRO A 113 -9.80 8.05 -8.11
C PRO A 113 -8.57 8.21 -9.01
N HIS A 114 -8.13 9.46 -9.24
CA HIS A 114 -6.96 9.74 -10.06
C HIS A 114 -5.67 9.19 -9.43
N GLY A 115 -5.48 9.41 -8.12
CA GLY A 115 -4.29 8.94 -7.40
C GLY A 115 -4.25 7.42 -7.35
N LEU A 116 -5.39 6.77 -7.07
CA LEU A 116 -5.52 5.32 -7.07
C LEU A 116 -5.16 4.74 -8.45
N TYR A 117 -5.78 5.23 -9.52
CA TYR A 117 -5.52 4.77 -10.89
C TYR A 117 -4.05 4.94 -11.30
N LEU A 118 -3.46 6.12 -11.03
CA LEU A 118 -2.08 6.41 -11.43
C LEU A 118 -1.05 5.58 -10.65
N ALA A 119 -1.33 5.25 -9.40
CA ALA A 119 -0.43 4.45 -8.58
C ALA A 119 -0.55 2.95 -8.87
N GLN A 120 -1.75 2.46 -9.15
CA GLN A 120 -2.02 1.05 -9.37
C GLN A 120 -1.34 0.52 -10.64
N ASP A 121 -1.37 1.26 -11.76
CA ASP A 121 -0.62 0.88 -12.96
C ASP A 121 0.86 1.27 -12.80
N LYS A 122 1.67 0.30 -12.34
CA LYS A 122 3.12 0.50 -12.13
C LYS A 122 3.85 1.02 -13.36
N SER A 123 3.43 0.62 -14.56
CA SER A 123 4.01 1.11 -15.83
C SER A 123 3.68 2.58 -16.07
N LEU A 124 2.43 2.98 -15.81
CA LEU A 124 1.99 4.37 -15.93
C LEU A 124 2.65 5.26 -14.89
N ALA A 125 2.70 4.82 -13.63
CA ALA A 125 3.38 5.53 -12.56
C ALA A 125 4.84 5.83 -12.92
N LYS A 126 5.57 4.84 -13.45
CA LYS A 126 6.97 5.00 -13.87
C LYS A 126 7.15 5.98 -15.03
N LYS A 127 6.22 6.00 -15.99
CA LYS A 127 6.22 7.00 -17.08
C LYS A 127 6.05 8.42 -16.52
N ILE A 128 5.18 8.58 -15.52
CA ILE A 128 4.98 9.87 -14.82
C ILE A 128 6.25 10.24 -14.04
N PHE A 129 6.83 9.31 -13.28
CA PHE A 129 8.09 9.55 -12.57
C PHE A 129 9.20 9.99 -13.51
N ALA A 130 9.38 9.30 -14.64
CA ALA A 130 10.39 9.65 -15.65
C ALA A 130 10.16 11.06 -16.22
N PHE A 131 8.90 11.45 -16.49
CA PHE A 131 8.56 12.79 -16.96
C PHE A 131 8.93 13.88 -15.94
N HIS A 132 8.75 13.61 -14.65
CA HIS A 132 9.10 14.52 -13.56
C HIS A 132 10.58 14.46 -13.13
N GLY A 133 11.43 13.68 -13.81
CA GLY A 133 12.83 13.50 -13.44
C GLY A 133 13.05 12.69 -12.17
N ILE A 134 12.02 11.99 -11.68
CA ILE A 134 12.10 11.09 -10.53
C ILE A 134 12.67 9.76 -11.03
N ARG A 135 13.80 9.35 -10.48
CA ARG A 135 14.47 8.13 -10.91
C ARG A 135 13.66 6.89 -10.51
N THR A 136 13.40 6.03 -11.47
CA THR A 136 12.82 4.71 -11.33
C THR A 136 13.66 3.70 -12.12
N PRO A 137 13.66 2.39 -11.81
CA PRO A 137 14.36 1.41 -12.65
C PRO A 137 13.98 1.53 -14.12
N TYR A 138 14.91 1.35 -15.04
CA TYR A 138 14.56 1.20 -16.45
C TYR A 138 13.60 0.03 -16.60
N PHE A 139 12.63 0.18 -17.48
CA PHE A 139 11.56 -0.80 -17.58
C PHE A 139 11.06 -0.99 -19.01
N ALA A 140 10.48 -2.15 -19.23
CA ALA A 140 9.68 -2.50 -20.39
C ALA A 140 8.38 -3.14 -19.92
N THR A 141 7.33 -3.01 -20.73
CA THR A 141 6.05 -3.70 -20.46
C THR A 141 5.77 -4.65 -21.61
N SER A 142 5.63 -5.94 -21.30
CA SER A 142 5.24 -6.97 -22.25
C SER A 142 3.74 -7.18 -22.21
N TYR A 143 3.07 -6.74 -23.26
CA TYR A 143 1.68 -7.11 -23.56
C TYR A 143 1.66 -8.37 -24.43
N ARG A 144 0.54 -9.07 -24.49
CA ARG A 144 0.40 -10.19 -25.46
C ARG A 144 0.58 -9.66 -26.88
N GLY A 145 1.69 -10.01 -27.52
CA GLY A 145 2.03 -9.63 -28.89
C GLY A 145 2.61 -8.21 -29.09
N LYS A 146 2.90 -7.48 -28.01
CA LYS A 146 3.52 -6.14 -28.06
C LYS A 146 4.46 -5.93 -26.92
N LEU A 147 5.62 -5.31 -27.17
CA LEU A 147 6.55 -4.82 -26.18
C LEU A 147 6.58 -3.29 -26.20
N ASP A 148 6.36 -2.66 -25.05
CA ASP A 148 6.57 -1.23 -24.83
C ASP A 148 7.77 -1.06 -23.89
N HIS A 149 8.80 -0.32 -24.29
CA HIS A 149 10.07 -0.22 -23.56
C HIS A 149 10.55 1.22 -23.46
N SER A 150 11.23 1.53 -22.38
CA SER A 150 11.84 2.85 -22.16
C SER A 150 13.30 2.90 -22.59
N HIS A 151 14.04 1.82 -22.39
CA HIS A 151 15.47 1.69 -22.68
C HIS A 151 15.83 0.22 -22.88
N ASP A 152 17.01 -0.02 -23.47
CA ASP A 152 17.69 -1.31 -23.41
C ASP A 152 18.11 -1.59 -21.97
N ILE A 153 17.65 -2.73 -21.41
CA ILE A 153 17.92 -3.12 -20.05
C ILE A 153 18.77 -4.40 -20.01
N ALA A 154 19.72 -4.42 -19.06
CA ALA A 154 20.65 -5.53 -18.90
C ALA A 154 20.28 -6.41 -17.70
N PHE A 155 20.58 -7.71 -17.79
CA PHE A 155 20.40 -8.63 -16.67
C PHE A 155 21.32 -8.28 -15.48
N PRO A 156 20.86 -8.57 -14.22
CA PRO A 156 19.61 -9.21 -13.87
C PRO A 156 18.40 -8.29 -13.99
N LEU A 157 17.22 -8.87 -14.31
CA LEU A 157 15.96 -8.18 -14.40
C LEU A 157 14.99 -8.72 -13.36
N ILE A 158 13.97 -7.92 -13.00
CA ILE A 158 12.83 -8.39 -12.22
C ILE A 158 11.55 -8.29 -13.05
N VAL A 159 10.73 -9.34 -13.02
CA VAL A 159 9.46 -9.42 -13.75
C VAL A 159 8.31 -9.53 -12.78
N LYS A 160 7.30 -8.69 -12.96
CA LYS A 160 6.12 -8.60 -12.08
C LYS A 160 4.84 -8.32 -12.89
N PRO A 161 3.64 -8.67 -12.38
CA PRO A 161 2.39 -8.15 -12.93
C PRO A 161 2.35 -6.60 -12.83
N THR A 162 1.69 -5.93 -13.77
CA THR A 162 1.61 -4.46 -13.76
C THR A 162 0.61 -3.92 -12.73
N SER A 163 -0.45 -4.68 -12.42
CA SER A 163 -1.62 -4.22 -11.67
C SER A 163 -1.82 -4.90 -10.31
N GLU A 164 -0.97 -5.86 -9.96
CA GLU A 164 -1.07 -6.56 -8.67
C GLU A 164 -0.36 -5.80 -7.56
N ASP A 165 -0.98 -5.72 -6.38
CA ASP A 165 -0.41 -5.14 -5.18
C ASP A 165 0.07 -6.20 -4.17
N GLY A 166 0.61 -5.77 -3.02
CA GLY A 166 0.99 -6.66 -1.93
C GLY A 166 2.05 -7.70 -2.26
N SER A 167 2.86 -7.54 -3.31
CA SER A 167 3.83 -8.54 -3.80
C SER A 167 3.20 -9.81 -4.38
N ILE A 168 1.93 -9.76 -4.80
CA ILE A 168 1.28 -10.85 -5.52
C ILE A 168 2.04 -11.08 -6.84
N GLY A 169 2.34 -12.35 -7.16
CA GLY A 169 3.11 -12.73 -8.35
C GLY A 169 4.62 -12.44 -8.27
N ILE A 170 5.13 -11.92 -7.13
CA ILE A 170 6.53 -11.62 -6.91
C ILE A 170 7.13 -12.62 -5.90
N ASP A 171 8.11 -13.38 -6.33
CA ASP A 171 8.88 -14.33 -5.54
C ASP A 171 10.35 -14.36 -6.00
N ALA A 172 11.19 -15.20 -5.40
CA ALA A 172 12.60 -15.30 -5.76
C ALA A 172 12.82 -15.57 -7.26
N SER A 173 11.91 -16.31 -7.93
CA SER A 173 11.97 -16.56 -9.38
C SER A 173 11.63 -15.35 -10.25
N SER A 174 11.15 -14.27 -9.65
CA SER A 174 10.87 -13.02 -10.38
C SER A 174 12.14 -12.29 -10.80
N VAL A 175 13.29 -12.56 -10.15
CA VAL A 175 14.59 -12.06 -10.59
C VAL A 175 15.18 -13.06 -11.57
N VAL A 176 15.40 -12.61 -12.81
CA VAL A 176 15.83 -13.43 -13.95
C VAL A 176 17.20 -13.00 -14.46
N HIS A 177 17.99 -13.97 -14.90
CA HIS A 177 19.41 -13.78 -15.30
C HIS A 177 19.67 -14.17 -16.76
N SER A 178 18.65 -14.67 -17.46
CA SER A 178 18.77 -15.12 -18.85
C SER A 178 17.48 -14.83 -19.65
N VAL A 179 17.60 -14.76 -20.96
CA VAL A 179 16.47 -14.61 -21.87
C VAL A 179 15.45 -15.74 -21.70
N LYS A 180 15.93 -16.97 -21.43
CA LYS A 180 15.03 -18.11 -21.19
C LYS A 180 14.16 -17.87 -19.95
N GLU A 181 14.76 -17.56 -18.81
CA GLU A 181 14.04 -17.28 -17.56
C GLU A 181 13.09 -16.09 -17.73
N LEU A 182 13.53 -15.02 -18.44
CA LEU A 182 12.70 -13.86 -18.76
C LEU A 182 11.42 -14.27 -19.51
N MET A 183 11.55 -15.07 -20.57
CA MET A 183 10.39 -15.52 -21.35
C MET A 183 9.46 -16.45 -20.57
N GLU A 184 10.00 -17.34 -19.74
CA GLU A 184 9.24 -18.20 -18.85
C GLU A 184 8.45 -17.36 -17.81
N LYS A 185 9.07 -16.35 -17.21
CA LYS A 185 8.40 -15.51 -16.21
C LYS A 185 7.36 -14.57 -16.83
N ILE A 186 7.61 -14.03 -18.04
CA ILE A 186 6.61 -13.26 -18.79
C ILE A 186 5.39 -14.12 -19.09
N HIS A 187 5.61 -15.34 -19.57
CA HIS A 187 4.54 -16.29 -19.86
C HIS A 187 3.72 -16.59 -18.59
N TYR A 188 4.39 -16.87 -17.47
CA TYR A 188 3.74 -17.09 -16.19
C TYR A 188 2.83 -15.92 -15.79
N VAL A 189 3.32 -14.67 -15.89
CA VAL A 189 2.51 -13.48 -15.55
C VAL A 189 1.28 -13.37 -16.45
N HIS A 190 1.45 -13.61 -17.76
CA HIS A 190 0.33 -13.54 -18.70
C HIS A 190 -0.74 -14.63 -18.48
N GLU A 191 -0.35 -15.84 -18.10
CA GLU A 191 -1.30 -16.94 -17.92
C GLU A 191 -1.99 -16.92 -16.55
N GLU A 192 -1.23 -16.63 -15.48
CA GLU A 192 -1.77 -16.69 -14.12
C GLU A 192 -2.55 -15.43 -13.71
N PHE A 193 -2.15 -14.26 -14.25
CA PHE A 193 -2.73 -12.97 -13.82
C PHE A 193 -3.57 -12.30 -14.91
N ASP A 194 -3.59 -12.82 -16.12
CA ASP A 194 -4.18 -12.17 -17.31
C ASP A 194 -3.78 -10.68 -17.47
N ALA A 195 -2.58 -10.33 -17.01
CA ALA A 195 -2.05 -8.99 -16.91
C ALA A 195 -0.78 -8.82 -17.78
N PRO A 196 -0.46 -7.59 -18.21
CA PRO A 196 0.84 -7.30 -18.79
C PRO A 196 1.97 -7.57 -17.78
N ALA A 197 3.13 -8.01 -18.29
CA ALA A 197 4.32 -8.22 -17.47
C ALA A 197 5.19 -6.95 -17.50
N LEU A 198 5.45 -6.37 -16.34
CA LEU A 198 6.43 -5.32 -16.13
C LEU A 198 7.81 -5.96 -15.94
N ILE A 199 8.76 -5.58 -16.78
CA ILE A 199 10.15 -6.04 -16.77
C ILE A 199 10.99 -4.84 -16.34
N GLU A 200 11.74 -4.97 -15.26
CA GLU A 200 12.52 -3.86 -14.70
C GLU A 200 13.98 -4.26 -14.51
N GLU A 201 14.87 -3.29 -14.56
CA GLU A 201 16.22 -3.39 -14.03
C GLU A 201 16.14 -3.81 -12.54
N TYR A 202 16.86 -4.87 -12.17
CA TYR A 202 16.97 -5.25 -10.76
C TYR A 202 17.96 -4.34 -10.03
N ILE A 203 17.45 -3.52 -9.13
CA ILE A 203 18.28 -2.61 -8.34
C ILE A 203 18.73 -3.31 -7.06
N GLU A 204 20.02 -3.63 -6.98
CA GLU A 204 20.61 -4.15 -5.75
C GLU A 204 20.79 -3.03 -4.72
N GLY A 205 20.36 -3.27 -3.47
CA GLY A 205 20.46 -2.27 -2.41
C GLY A 205 19.46 -2.46 -1.28
N ARG A 206 19.26 -1.38 -0.52
CA ARG A 206 18.36 -1.33 0.64
C ARG A 206 16.94 -1.04 0.19
N GLU A 207 15.97 -1.69 0.82
CA GLU A 207 14.53 -1.45 0.60
C GLU A 207 14.04 -0.44 1.62
N ILE A 208 13.65 0.75 1.18
CA ILE A 208 13.29 1.88 2.05
C ILE A 208 11.84 2.29 1.77
N TYR A 209 11.08 2.45 2.84
CA TYR A 209 9.69 2.91 2.81
C TYR A 209 9.59 4.31 3.41
N ALA A 210 8.96 5.22 2.68
CA ALA A 210 8.66 6.56 3.13
C ALA A 210 7.15 6.73 3.29
N ALA A 211 6.69 6.87 4.52
CA ALA A 211 5.33 7.25 4.84
C ALA A 211 5.18 8.76 4.68
N ILE A 212 4.22 9.20 3.87
CA ILE A 212 3.95 10.60 3.57
C ILE A 212 2.59 10.99 4.15
N LEU A 213 2.54 12.12 4.85
CA LEU A 213 1.31 12.73 5.36
C LEU A 213 1.15 14.14 4.79
N GLY A 214 -0.06 14.51 4.37
CA GLY A 214 -0.40 15.87 3.96
C GLY A 214 -0.95 15.99 2.56
N ASN A 215 -1.45 17.18 2.25
CA ASN A 215 -2.06 17.55 0.98
C ASN A 215 -1.20 18.58 0.23
N GLU A 216 -1.34 19.89 0.50
CA GLU A 216 -0.59 20.94 -0.19
C GLU A 216 0.90 20.92 0.14
N ASN A 217 1.23 20.67 1.40
CA ASN A 217 2.61 20.58 1.91
C ASN A 217 2.81 19.20 2.57
N PRO A 218 2.94 18.13 1.78
CA PRO A 218 3.13 16.81 2.35
C PRO A 218 4.52 16.66 2.98
N GLU A 219 4.57 15.93 4.08
CA GLU A 219 5.78 15.67 4.85
C GLU A 219 6.11 14.17 4.86
N ALA A 220 7.39 13.85 4.70
CA ALA A 220 7.89 12.49 4.90
C ALA A 220 8.11 12.24 6.40
N LEU A 221 7.49 11.20 6.93
CA LEU A 221 7.80 10.69 8.26
C LEU A 221 9.18 10.00 8.25
N PRO A 222 9.78 9.73 9.43
CA PRO A 222 11.03 9.00 9.49
C PRO A 222 10.98 7.70 8.69
N LEU A 223 12.01 7.49 7.89
CA LEU A 223 12.08 6.37 6.96
C LEU A 223 12.12 5.01 7.69
N VAL A 224 11.53 4.01 7.08
CA VAL A 224 11.54 2.61 7.54
C VAL A 224 12.24 1.75 6.50
N GLU A 225 13.04 0.80 6.94
CA GLU A 225 13.73 -0.17 6.09
C GLU A 225 13.17 -1.57 6.31
N LEU A 226 12.95 -2.30 5.23
CA LEU A 226 12.81 -3.74 5.25
C LEU A 226 14.19 -4.38 5.15
N ASP A 227 14.72 -4.84 6.29
CA ASP A 227 16.05 -5.46 6.34
C ASP A 227 16.06 -6.84 5.67
N LEU A 228 16.57 -6.89 4.45
CA LEU A 228 16.74 -8.09 3.65
C LEU A 228 18.17 -8.68 3.76
N SER A 229 19.03 -8.10 4.60
CA SER A 229 20.46 -8.49 4.69
C SER A 229 20.67 -9.92 5.18
N LYS A 230 19.72 -10.43 5.97
CA LYS A 230 19.76 -11.76 6.59
C LYS A 230 19.20 -12.88 5.73
N LEU A 231 18.68 -12.56 4.54
CA LEU A 231 18.28 -13.59 3.60
C LEU A 231 19.49 -14.48 3.21
N PRO A 232 19.28 -15.78 2.98
CA PRO A 232 20.36 -16.70 2.59
C PRO A 232 21.16 -16.17 1.39
N GLU A 233 22.42 -16.56 1.32
CA GLU A 233 23.27 -16.21 0.17
C GLU A 233 22.68 -16.78 -1.13
N GLY A 234 22.73 -15.99 -2.21
CA GLY A 234 22.12 -16.35 -3.50
C GLY A 234 20.62 -16.11 -3.59
N THR A 235 19.94 -15.74 -2.49
CA THR A 235 18.54 -15.33 -2.54
C THR A 235 18.44 -13.86 -2.97
N PRO A 236 17.62 -13.54 -4.01
CA PRO A 236 17.42 -12.15 -4.40
C PRO A 236 16.88 -11.31 -3.23
N ARG A 237 17.43 -10.10 -3.08
CA ARG A 237 17.04 -9.15 -2.01
C ARG A 237 15.78 -8.38 -2.42
N ILE A 238 14.64 -9.07 -2.43
CA ILE A 238 13.34 -8.48 -2.82
C ILE A 238 12.29 -8.73 -1.73
N ALA A 239 11.33 -7.82 -1.66
CA ALA A 239 10.16 -7.94 -0.80
C ALA A 239 9.08 -8.83 -1.46
N GLY A 240 9.42 -10.10 -1.75
CA GLY A 240 8.50 -11.07 -2.33
C GLY A 240 7.48 -11.61 -1.33
N LYS A 241 6.56 -12.46 -1.82
CA LYS A 241 5.50 -13.07 -0.99
C LYS A 241 6.07 -13.86 0.20
N GLU A 242 7.21 -14.53 0.01
CA GLU A 242 7.89 -15.33 1.05
C GLU A 242 8.39 -14.47 2.21
N VAL A 243 8.68 -13.19 1.94
CA VAL A 243 9.14 -12.22 2.93
C VAL A 243 7.98 -11.54 3.63
N LYS A 244 6.90 -11.23 2.91
CA LYS A 244 5.78 -10.42 3.43
C LYS A 244 4.67 -11.26 4.09
N TRP A 245 4.35 -12.43 3.54
CA TRP A 245 3.12 -13.14 3.88
C TRP A 245 3.31 -14.56 4.40
N GLU A 246 4.33 -15.27 3.97
CA GLU A 246 4.51 -16.67 4.30
C GLU A 246 5.22 -16.83 5.66
N LYS A 247 4.49 -16.65 6.76
CA LYS A 247 4.98 -16.64 8.16
C LYS A 247 5.82 -17.87 8.55
N GLU A 248 5.67 -18.99 7.86
CA GLU A 248 6.42 -20.22 8.13
C GLU A 248 7.78 -20.26 7.43
N THR A 249 8.01 -19.44 6.41
CA THR A 249 9.28 -19.40 5.69
C THR A 249 10.41 -18.84 6.55
N GLU A 250 11.64 -19.26 6.26
CA GLU A 250 12.82 -18.68 6.88
C GLU A 250 12.98 -17.20 6.48
N ALA A 251 12.69 -16.87 5.22
CA ALA A 251 12.72 -15.51 4.70
C ALA A 251 11.88 -14.55 5.56
N TYR A 252 10.62 -14.91 5.87
CA TYR A 252 9.76 -14.13 6.76
C TYR A 252 10.35 -13.96 8.16
N LYS A 253 10.91 -15.04 8.74
CA LYS A 253 11.40 -15.04 10.13
C LYS A 253 12.65 -14.19 10.33
N VAL A 254 13.51 -14.09 9.30
CA VAL A 254 14.75 -13.33 9.37
C VAL A 254 14.62 -11.89 8.91
N THR A 255 13.55 -11.56 8.19
CA THR A 255 13.29 -10.23 7.63
C THR A 255 12.44 -9.41 8.58
N LYS A 256 12.80 -8.14 8.79
CA LYS A 256 12.09 -7.24 9.69
C LYS A 256 12.10 -5.81 9.16
N SER A 257 10.95 -5.15 9.28
CA SER A 257 10.86 -3.70 9.11
C SER A 257 11.30 -2.99 10.40
N ALA A 258 12.12 -1.94 10.25
CA ALA A 258 12.58 -1.10 11.35
C ALA A 258 12.83 0.34 10.87
N PRO A 259 12.79 1.35 11.76
CA PRO A 259 13.28 2.67 11.40
C PRO A 259 14.71 2.59 10.85
N VAL A 260 14.95 3.32 9.76
CA VAL A 260 16.27 3.30 9.09
C VAL A 260 17.38 3.71 10.05
N GLU A 261 18.51 2.99 9.97
CA GLU A 261 19.74 3.31 10.69
C GLU A 261 20.93 3.42 9.72
N GLY A 262 21.96 4.19 10.11
CA GLY A 262 23.24 4.27 9.39
C GLY A 262 23.19 5.00 8.05
N LEU A 263 22.18 5.85 7.79
CA LEU A 263 22.19 6.83 6.71
C LEU A 263 22.70 8.18 7.21
N ASP A 264 23.44 8.88 6.35
CA ASP A 264 23.77 10.30 6.56
C ASP A 264 22.56 11.19 6.31
N GLU A 265 22.64 12.43 6.74
CA GLU A 265 21.56 13.42 6.64
C GLU A 265 21.23 13.74 5.17
N GLU A 266 22.24 13.88 4.31
CA GLU A 266 22.08 14.15 2.89
C GLU A 266 21.29 13.04 2.17
N THR A 267 21.66 11.79 2.42
CA THR A 267 20.96 10.62 1.85
C THR A 267 19.53 10.52 2.38
N THR A 268 19.32 10.76 3.68
CA THR A 268 17.97 10.75 4.29
C THR A 268 17.09 11.85 3.70
N GLN A 269 17.62 13.05 3.54
CA GLN A 269 16.89 14.17 2.93
C GLN A 269 16.52 13.86 1.48
N ARG A 270 17.46 13.35 0.68
CA ARG A 270 17.25 12.99 -0.72
C ARG A 270 16.20 11.91 -0.90
N LEU A 271 16.16 10.88 -0.03
CA LEU A 271 15.11 9.87 0.00
C LEU A 271 13.75 10.51 0.29
N SER A 272 13.67 11.37 1.31
CA SER A 272 12.44 12.04 1.70
C SER A 272 11.91 12.98 0.61
N GLU A 273 12.77 13.79 0.00
CA GLU A 273 12.40 14.69 -1.10
C GLU A 273 11.94 13.92 -2.34
N THR A 274 12.63 12.81 -2.68
CA THR A 274 12.22 11.93 -3.78
C THR A 274 10.85 11.32 -3.53
N ALA A 275 10.58 10.87 -2.31
CA ALA A 275 9.29 10.29 -1.94
C ALA A 275 8.16 11.34 -2.00
N ILE A 276 8.38 12.54 -1.49
CA ILE A 276 7.42 13.65 -1.58
C ILE A 276 7.13 14.00 -3.05
N ALA A 277 8.17 14.08 -3.89
CA ALA A 277 8.00 14.36 -5.32
C ALA A 277 7.17 13.26 -6.01
N ALA A 278 7.41 11.98 -5.70
CA ALA A 278 6.65 10.86 -6.25
C ALA A 278 5.18 10.89 -5.80
N TYR A 279 4.93 11.16 -4.53
CA TYR A 279 3.59 11.32 -3.96
C TYR A 279 2.79 12.41 -4.68
N GLN A 280 3.40 13.58 -4.87
CA GLN A 280 2.78 14.71 -5.56
C GLN A 280 2.58 14.44 -7.06
N ALA A 281 3.54 13.80 -7.74
CA ALA A 281 3.45 13.48 -9.16
C ALA A 281 2.27 12.56 -9.48
N LEU A 282 1.93 11.63 -8.58
CA LEU A 282 0.77 10.75 -8.70
C LEU A 282 -0.51 11.32 -8.09
N LYS A 283 -0.51 12.58 -7.65
CA LYS A 283 -1.68 13.26 -7.06
C LYS A 283 -2.26 12.51 -5.84
N LEU A 284 -1.40 11.88 -5.05
CA LEU A 284 -1.81 11.28 -3.79
C LEU A 284 -2.22 12.37 -2.81
N ARG A 285 -3.05 12.04 -1.84
CA ARG A 285 -3.57 12.99 -0.86
C ARG A 285 -3.83 12.31 0.48
N ASP A 286 -3.89 13.12 1.53
CA ASP A 286 -4.03 12.76 2.94
C ASP A 286 -2.84 11.93 3.45
N TYR A 287 -2.60 10.74 2.92
CA TYR A 287 -1.49 9.86 3.26
C TYR A 287 -1.13 8.92 2.12
N GLY A 288 0.08 8.37 2.14
CA GLY A 288 0.55 7.38 1.17
C GLY A 288 1.94 6.87 1.52
N ARG A 289 2.37 5.74 0.96
CA ARG A 289 3.70 5.19 1.16
C ARG A 289 4.41 5.06 -0.18
N ILE A 290 5.64 5.55 -0.22
CA ILE A 290 6.51 5.40 -1.39
C ILE A 290 7.57 4.38 -1.05
N ASP A 291 7.64 3.32 -1.85
CA ASP A 291 8.59 2.23 -1.73
C ASP A 291 9.78 2.49 -2.67
N MET A 292 10.98 2.50 -2.11
CA MET A 292 12.20 2.92 -2.80
C MET A 292 13.33 1.91 -2.65
N ARG A 293 14.26 1.94 -3.59
CA ARG A 293 15.57 1.30 -3.47
C ARG A 293 16.67 2.34 -3.35
N LEU A 294 17.48 2.22 -2.30
CA LEU A 294 18.76 2.89 -2.21
C LEU A 294 19.83 1.92 -2.71
N SER A 295 20.36 2.17 -3.91
CA SER A 295 21.35 1.30 -4.54
C SER A 295 22.66 1.27 -3.75
N THR A 296 23.49 0.28 -4.02
CA THR A 296 24.86 0.19 -3.45
C THR A 296 25.78 1.35 -3.86
N LYS A 297 25.40 2.09 -4.92
CA LYS A 297 26.09 3.31 -5.37
C LYS A 297 25.52 4.59 -4.73
N GLY A 298 24.51 4.47 -3.89
CA GLY A 298 23.84 5.60 -3.25
C GLY A 298 22.75 6.28 -4.10
N ASP A 299 22.39 5.72 -5.25
CA ASP A 299 21.29 6.24 -6.06
C ASP A 299 19.93 5.83 -5.48
N VAL A 300 18.97 6.74 -5.49
CA VAL A 300 17.58 6.51 -5.04
C VAL A 300 16.70 6.18 -6.23
N TYR A 301 15.96 5.07 -6.16
CA TYR A 301 14.99 4.66 -7.16
C TYR A 301 13.62 4.48 -6.53
N VAL A 302 12.59 5.11 -7.08
CA VAL A 302 11.20 4.84 -6.71
C VAL A 302 10.76 3.54 -7.38
N ILE A 303 10.30 2.58 -6.59
CA ILE A 303 9.83 1.28 -7.06
C ILE A 303 8.34 1.32 -7.31
N GLU A 304 7.58 1.77 -6.31
CA GLU A 304 6.12 1.88 -6.39
C GLU A 304 5.59 2.92 -5.39
N ALA A 305 4.34 3.31 -5.58
CA ALA A 305 3.60 4.16 -4.66
C ALA A 305 2.33 3.45 -4.21
N ASN A 306 2.08 3.48 -2.91
CA ASN A 306 0.90 2.87 -2.27
C ASN A 306 -0.01 4.00 -1.78
N PRO A 307 -1.14 4.27 -2.47
CA PRO A 307 -2.01 5.42 -2.16
C PRO A 307 -2.80 5.25 -0.86
N ASN A 308 -3.15 4.04 -0.50
CA ASN A 308 -3.83 3.68 0.75
C ASN A 308 -3.07 2.55 1.45
N PRO A 309 -1.86 2.81 1.97
CA PRO A 309 -1.03 1.79 2.58
C PRO A 309 -1.66 1.25 3.86
N TRP A 310 -1.36 0.00 4.17
CA TRP A 310 -1.85 -0.66 5.36
C TRP A 310 -1.54 0.12 6.64
N LEU A 311 -2.58 0.36 7.45
CA LEU A 311 -2.53 1.23 8.64
C LEU A 311 -2.59 0.46 9.97
N SER A 312 -2.36 -0.86 9.99
CA SER A 312 -2.32 -1.54 11.28
C SER A 312 -1.24 -0.94 12.19
N SER A 313 -1.45 -1.01 13.49
CA SER A 313 -0.53 -0.40 14.49
C SER A 313 0.89 -0.99 14.47
N GLY A 314 1.07 -2.15 13.83
CA GLY A 314 2.35 -2.82 13.62
C GLY A 314 2.98 -2.61 12.25
N ALA A 315 2.28 -1.96 11.32
CA ALA A 315 2.75 -1.72 9.95
C ALA A 315 3.79 -0.60 9.86
N GLU A 316 4.48 -0.54 8.73
CA GLU A 316 5.59 0.40 8.49
C GLU A 316 5.14 1.85 8.61
N PHE A 317 3.91 2.18 8.18
CA PHE A 317 3.37 3.54 8.29
C PHE A 317 3.21 3.97 9.75
N ALA A 318 2.60 3.11 10.58
CA ALA A 318 2.46 3.36 12.01
C ALA A 318 3.81 3.37 12.74
N MET A 319 4.77 2.56 12.28
CA MET A 319 6.14 2.54 12.79
C MET A 319 6.86 3.86 12.52
N ALA A 320 6.73 4.41 11.30
CA ALA A 320 7.26 5.73 10.94
C ALA A 320 6.66 6.84 11.81
N ALA A 321 5.33 6.84 11.98
CA ALA A 321 4.63 7.79 12.85
C ALA A 321 5.10 7.71 14.31
N LYS A 322 5.26 6.50 14.84
CA LYS A 322 5.79 6.28 16.19
C LYS A 322 7.22 6.81 16.35
N LYS A 323 8.07 6.62 15.33
CA LYS A 323 9.45 7.15 15.33
C LYS A 323 9.44 8.69 15.29
N ALA A 324 8.44 9.31 14.66
CA ALA A 324 8.20 10.76 14.70
C ALA A 324 7.60 11.24 16.04
N GLY A 325 7.41 10.37 17.03
CA GLY A 325 6.81 10.71 18.32
C GLY A 325 5.28 10.75 18.34
N LYS A 326 4.61 10.33 17.27
CA LYS A 326 3.15 10.28 17.16
C LYS A 326 2.63 8.92 17.68
N SER A 327 1.65 8.94 18.59
CA SER A 327 0.90 7.73 18.94
C SER A 327 0.01 7.31 17.78
N TYR A 328 -0.43 6.06 17.78
CA TYR A 328 -1.36 5.54 16.76
C TYR A 328 -2.66 6.38 16.66
N ASN A 329 -3.24 6.77 17.80
CA ASN A 329 -4.42 7.61 17.81
C ASN A 329 -4.16 9.01 17.19
N GLN A 330 -2.98 9.59 17.41
CA GLN A 330 -2.60 10.86 16.78
C GLN A 330 -2.45 10.72 15.27
N LEU A 331 -1.87 9.60 14.79
CA LEU A 331 -1.80 9.31 13.36
C LEU A 331 -3.20 9.24 12.73
N ILE A 332 -4.11 8.48 13.34
CA ILE A 332 -5.49 8.35 12.83
C ILE A 332 -6.23 9.69 12.87
N SER A 333 -6.03 10.51 13.93
CA SER A 333 -6.60 11.85 14.02
C SER A 333 -6.10 12.76 12.89
N GLU A 334 -4.80 12.74 12.62
CA GLU A 334 -4.18 13.57 11.58
C GLU A 334 -4.70 13.23 10.19
N ILE A 335 -4.87 11.94 9.86
CA ILE A 335 -5.47 11.49 8.60
C ILE A 335 -6.92 12.01 8.48
N VAL A 336 -7.71 11.92 9.55
CA VAL A 336 -9.07 12.46 9.58
C VAL A 336 -9.08 13.98 9.38
N ASP A 337 -8.17 14.69 10.06
CA ASP A 337 -8.12 16.15 9.98
C ASP A 337 -7.64 16.64 8.60
N LEU A 338 -6.72 15.93 7.95
CA LEU A 338 -6.31 16.19 6.57
C LEU A 338 -7.48 16.06 5.59
N ALA A 339 -8.26 14.98 5.70
CA ALA A 339 -9.44 14.79 4.90
C ALA A 339 -10.49 15.89 5.15
N LYS A 340 -10.78 16.22 6.42
CA LYS A 340 -11.72 17.30 6.79
C LYS A 340 -11.30 18.64 6.20
N ALA A 341 -10.03 19.01 6.34
CA ALA A 341 -9.49 20.26 5.82
C ALA A 341 -9.67 20.36 4.30
N ARG A 342 -9.43 19.27 3.58
CA ARG A 342 -9.59 19.20 2.12
C ARG A 342 -11.04 19.42 1.68
N TYR A 343 -12.02 18.86 2.39
CA TYR A 343 -13.44 19.07 2.07
C TYR A 343 -14.01 20.40 2.58
N ALA A 344 -13.34 21.06 3.52
CA ALA A 344 -13.73 22.41 3.96
C ALA A 344 -13.21 23.51 3.03
N ALA A 345 -12.16 23.23 2.23
CA ALA A 345 -11.55 24.18 1.30
C ALA A 345 -12.21 24.17 -0.10
N GLY A 346 -12.99 23.16 -0.45
CA GLY A 346 -13.72 23.02 -1.74
C GLY A 346 -15.20 23.21 -1.56
#